data_709e1d4ab64ba80d82fc373630f039d2
#
_entry.id   709e1d4ab64ba80d82fc373630f039d2
#
_cell.length_a   1.000
_cell.length_b   1.000
_cell.length_c   1.000
_cell.angle_alpha   90.00
_cell.angle_beta   90.00
_cell.angle_gamma   90.00
#
_symmetry.space_group_name_H-M   'P 1'
#
loop_
_entity.id
_entity.type
_entity.pdbx_description
1 polymer ?
#
loop_
_entity_poly.entity_id
_entity_poly.type
_entity_poly.pdbx_seq_one_letter_code
_entity_poly.pdbx_strand_id
1 'polypeptide(L)'
;GGFAGIPNRVKEAFASKKYDAVVLFFIDAFGWRFYERFQDSKFIKRIAKHGKIEKLTSQFPSTTAAHVTTMHTGLPVGMSGVHEWIYYEPKVDQIIAPLLFSHSGTKERDTLNPKRVNAADIYPKGILYPELKKMGVDSFNFGLRDYTPSTYSNIVMEGSEMRPYKTLSEAFVNMGLLLEKQKNPT
;
A
#
# COMPACT_ATOMS: atom_id res chain seq x y z
N GLY A 1 13.69 12.35 -5.25
CA GLY A 1 12.25 12.15 -5.27
C GLY A 1 11.69 11.84 -3.89
N GLY A 2 10.41 12.11 -3.71
CA GLY A 2 9.67 11.82 -2.50
C GLY A 2 8.98 10.46 -2.57
N PHE A 3 8.37 10.05 -1.45
CA PHE A 3 7.63 8.80 -1.30
C PHE A 3 6.52 8.65 -2.36
N ALA A 4 5.78 9.71 -2.67
CA ALA A 4 4.70 9.71 -3.65
C ALA A 4 5.15 9.35 -5.09
N GLY A 5 6.45 9.33 -5.36
CA GLY A 5 7.00 8.87 -6.64
C GLY A 5 7.14 7.35 -6.78
N ILE A 6 6.97 6.56 -5.70
CA ILE A 6 7.17 5.11 -5.74
C ILE A 6 6.19 4.41 -6.69
N PRO A 7 4.87 4.70 -6.69
CA PRO A 7 3.93 4.07 -7.63
C PRO A 7 4.31 4.28 -9.10
N ASN A 8 4.83 5.45 -9.46
CA ASN A 8 5.32 5.71 -10.82
C ASN A 8 6.55 4.88 -11.16
N ARG A 9 7.48 4.69 -10.22
CA ARG A 9 8.65 3.80 -10.42
C ARG A 9 8.24 2.35 -10.66
N VAL A 10 7.18 1.86 -10.03
CA VAL A 10 6.63 0.53 -10.32
C VAL A 10 6.14 0.45 -11.76
N LYS A 11 5.37 1.43 -12.23
CA LYS A 11 4.91 1.49 -13.62
C LYS A 11 6.08 1.55 -14.62
N GLU A 12 7.09 2.36 -14.35
CA GLU A 12 8.30 2.49 -15.17
C GLU A 12 9.07 1.17 -15.27
N ALA A 13 9.12 0.37 -14.18
CA ALA A 13 9.77 -0.92 -14.17
C ALA A 13 9.14 -1.89 -15.19
N PHE A 14 7.80 -1.89 -15.31
CA PHE A 14 7.10 -2.70 -16.32
C PHE A 14 7.15 -2.08 -17.72
N ALA A 15 7.03 -0.77 -17.83
CA ALA A 15 7.12 -0.09 -19.13
C ALA A 15 8.46 -0.36 -19.85
N SER A 16 9.54 -0.53 -19.09
CA SER A 16 10.86 -0.88 -19.63
C SER A 16 10.97 -2.34 -20.07
N LYS A 17 9.96 -3.19 -19.79
CA LYS A 17 9.96 -4.65 -20.05
C LYS A 17 11.19 -5.38 -19.49
N LYS A 18 11.74 -4.85 -18.42
CA LYS A 18 12.97 -5.38 -17.80
C LYS A 18 12.69 -6.52 -16.83
N TYR A 19 11.47 -6.58 -16.28
CA TYR A 19 11.12 -7.52 -15.21
C TYR A 19 9.81 -8.23 -15.55
N ASP A 20 9.79 -9.54 -15.30
CA ASP A 20 8.56 -10.34 -15.36
C ASP A 20 7.74 -10.22 -14.08
N ALA A 21 8.38 -9.89 -12.96
CA ALA A 21 7.73 -9.67 -11.68
C ALA A 21 8.42 -8.56 -10.89
N VAL A 22 7.62 -7.76 -10.19
CA VAL A 22 8.09 -6.74 -9.23
C VAL A 22 7.44 -7.01 -7.88
N VAL A 23 8.25 -7.30 -6.88
CA VAL A 23 7.79 -7.49 -5.49
C VAL A 23 8.10 -6.23 -4.69
N LEU A 24 7.05 -5.55 -4.25
CA LEU A 24 7.16 -4.36 -3.42
C LEU A 24 6.90 -4.70 -1.95
N PHE A 25 7.93 -4.60 -1.12
CA PHE A 25 7.79 -4.68 0.33
C PHE A 25 7.61 -3.30 0.92
N PHE A 26 6.42 -3.04 1.46
CA PHE A 26 6.17 -1.84 2.25
C PHE A 26 6.28 -2.18 3.73
N ILE A 27 7.42 -1.84 4.33
CA ILE A 27 7.73 -2.12 5.73
C ILE A 27 7.48 -0.85 6.54
N ASP A 28 6.41 -0.89 7.33
CA ASP A 28 6.03 0.23 8.18
C ASP A 28 7.10 0.55 9.22
N ALA A 29 7.27 1.83 9.54
CA ALA A 29 8.23 2.37 10.49
C ALA A 29 9.72 2.09 10.19
N PHE A 30 10.08 1.37 9.13
CA PHE A 30 11.48 1.15 8.74
C PHE A 30 12.00 2.34 7.94
N GLY A 31 12.36 3.43 8.65
CA GLY A 31 12.87 4.65 8.05
C GLY A 31 14.40 4.70 7.92
N TRP A 32 14.89 5.81 7.38
CA TRP A 32 16.32 6.03 7.10
C TRP A 32 17.22 5.86 8.33
N ARG A 33 16.79 6.28 9.53
CA ARG A 33 17.54 6.10 10.78
C ARG A 33 17.77 4.64 11.14
N PHE A 34 16.81 3.75 10.83
CA PHE A 34 16.98 2.31 11.00
C PHE A 34 18.01 1.77 10.01
N TYR A 35 17.95 2.21 8.76
CA TYR A 35 18.96 1.85 7.78
C TYR A 35 20.36 2.25 8.26
N GLU A 36 20.60 3.50 8.66
CA GLU A 36 21.88 3.99 9.16
C GLU A 36 22.39 3.16 10.35
N ARG A 37 21.50 2.78 11.26
CA ARG A 37 21.84 1.98 12.44
C ARG A 37 22.19 0.53 12.09
N PHE A 38 21.56 -0.07 11.10
CA PHE A 38 21.67 -1.50 10.80
C PHE A 38 22.33 -1.79 9.44
N GLN A 39 22.89 -0.79 8.78
CA GLN A 39 23.52 -0.93 7.46
C GLN A 39 24.62 -2.00 7.40
N ASP A 40 25.28 -2.28 8.54
CA ASP A 40 26.31 -3.29 8.67
C ASP A 40 25.78 -4.72 8.81
N SER A 41 24.49 -4.91 8.97
CA SER A 41 23.90 -6.24 9.04
C SER A 41 24.08 -7.01 7.72
N LYS A 42 24.19 -8.33 7.79
CA LYS A 42 24.37 -9.19 6.61
C LYS A 42 23.26 -9.01 5.56
N PHE A 43 22.04 -8.79 6.03
CA PHE A 43 20.88 -8.60 5.15
C PHE A 43 20.98 -7.28 4.39
N ILE A 44 21.22 -6.16 5.07
CA ILE A 44 21.33 -4.84 4.43
C ILE A 44 22.54 -4.77 3.50
N LYS A 45 23.70 -5.32 3.91
CA LYS A 45 24.88 -5.42 3.03
C LYS A 45 24.60 -6.21 1.75
N ARG A 46 23.78 -7.27 1.83
CA ARG A 46 23.38 -8.02 0.64
C ARG A 46 22.53 -7.19 -0.30
N ILE A 47 21.57 -6.43 0.24
CA ILE A 47 20.75 -5.50 -0.56
C ILE A 47 21.63 -4.43 -1.21
N ALA A 48 22.53 -3.79 -0.45
CA ALA A 48 23.42 -2.76 -0.96
C ALA A 48 24.36 -3.27 -2.07
N LYS A 49 24.80 -4.54 -1.98
CA LYS A 49 25.68 -5.16 -2.98
C LYS A 49 24.97 -5.44 -4.31
N HIS A 50 23.68 -5.78 -4.28
CA HIS A 50 22.94 -6.26 -5.46
C HIS A 50 21.89 -5.28 -5.97
N GLY A 51 21.63 -4.21 -5.26
CA GLY A 51 20.63 -3.21 -5.57
C GLY A 51 21.09 -1.78 -5.33
N LYS A 52 20.13 -0.87 -5.28
CA LYS A 52 20.34 0.55 -5.03
C LYS A 52 19.61 0.96 -3.75
N ILE A 53 20.27 1.69 -2.89
CA ILE A 53 19.67 2.27 -1.68
C ILE A 53 19.59 3.78 -1.87
N GLU A 54 18.40 4.33 -1.69
CA GLU A 54 18.12 5.74 -1.84
C GLU A 54 17.33 6.26 -0.64
N LYS A 55 17.71 7.43 -0.15
CA LYS A 55 16.94 8.17 0.84
C LYS A 55 15.80 8.89 0.14
N LEU A 56 14.57 8.67 0.63
CA LEU A 56 13.38 9.37 0.18
C LEU A 56 12.87 10.31 1.26
N THR A 57 12.23 11.39 0.84
CA THR A 57 11.46 12.25 1.73
C THR A 57 10.08 11.63 1.94
N SER A 58 9.67 11.48 3.19
CA SER A 58 8.29 11.09 3.53
C SER A 58 7.31 12.19 3.11
N GLN A 59 6.03 11.86 3.07
CA GLN A 59 4.97 12.85 2.92
C GLN A 59 4.73 13.61 4.23
N PHE A 60 4.03 14.71 4.15
CA PHE A 60 3.51 15.43 5.31
C PHE A 60 1.98 15.43 5.27
N PRO A 61 1.31 15.00 6.35
CA PRO A 61 1.85 14.36 7.56
C PRO A 61 2.53 13.02 7.27
N SER A 62 3.55 12.67 8.08
CA SER A 62 4.29 11.42 7.96
C SER A 62 3.61 10.30 8.77
N THR A 63 2.45 9.84 8.31
CA THR A 63 1.64 8.83 8.99
C THR A 63 1.46 7.58 8.13
N THR A 64 1.18 6.45 8.76
CA THR A 64 0.92 5.19 8.07
C THR A 64 -0.24 5.32 7.09
N ALA A 65 -1.36 5.92 7.52
CA ALA A 65 -2.56 6.07 6.70
C ALA A 65 -2.28 6.85 5.41
N ALA A 66 -1.54 7.96 5.51
CA ALA A 66 -1.12 8.76 4.37
C ALA A 66 -0.27 7.95 3.37
N HIS A 67 0.73 7.23 3.88
CA HIS A 67 1.67 6.49 3.03
C HIS A 67 1.04 5.24 2.40
N VAL A 68 0.26 4.47 3.16
CA VAL A 68 -0.46 3.30 2.63
C VAL A 68 -1.43 3.72 1.53
N THR A 69 -2.20 4.80 1.76
CA THR A 69 -3.14 5.30 0.75
C THR A 69 -2.40 5.74 -0.51
N THR A 70 -1.29 6.47 -0.40
CA THR A 70 -0.49 6.87 -1.55
C THR A 70 0.09 5.67 -2.31
N MET A 71 0.55 4.64 -1.61
CA MET A 71 1.09 3.44 -2.25
C MET A 71 0.05 2.74 -3.13
N HIS A 72 -1.18 2.63 -2.68
CA HIS A 72 -2.24 1.94 -3.42
C HIS A 72 -2.91 2.81 -4.48
N THR A 73 -3.06 4.10 -4.20
CA THR A 73 -3.77 5.00 -5.13
C THR A 73 -2.86 5.68 -6.14
N GLY A 74 -1.58 5.84 -5.84
CA GLY A 74 -0.66 6.70 -6.59
C GLY A 74 -0.86 8.20 -6.35
N LEU A 75 -1.71 8.59 -5.41
CA LEU A 75 -2.03 9.98 -5.11
C LEU A 75 -1.28 10.48 -3.86
N PRO A 76 -0.70 11.67 -3.88
CA PRO A 76 -0.11 12.26 -2.68
C PRO A 76 -1.20 12.65 -1.68
N VAL A 77 -0.81 12.84 -0.41
CA VAL A 77 -1.73 13.13 0.71
C VAL A 77 -2.69 14.28 0.41
N GLY A 78 -2.19 15.38 -0.16
CA GLY A 78 -3.03 16.55 -0.49
C GLY A 78 -4.13 16.28 -1.51
N MET A 79 -4.01 15.20 -2.30
CA MET A 79 -5.03 14.77 -3.27
C MET A 79 -5.90 13.63 -2.72
N SER A 80 -5.33 12.76 -1.90
CA SER A 80 -6.07 11.63 -1.33
C SER A 80 -7.02 12.04 -0.21
N GLY A 81 -6.69 13.09 0.55
CA GLY A 81 -7.41 13.52 1.75
C GLY A 81 -7.18 12.62 2.97
N VAL A 82 -6.59 11.43 2.81
CA VAL A 82 -6.32 10.51 3.91
C VAL A 82 -4.95 10.85 4.51
N HIS A 83 -4.96 11.51 5.67
CA HIS A 83 -3.76 12.11 6.23
C HIS A 83 -3.33 11.57 7.59
N GLU A 84 -4.24 10.90 8.33
CA GLU A 84 -3.95 10.39 9.66
C GLU A 84 -4.70 9.09 9.96
N TRP A 85 -4.26 8.36 10.99
CA TRP A 85 -4.92 7.16 11.52
C TRP A 85 -6.33 7.43 12.04
N ILE A 86 -6.52 8.58 12.67
CA ILE A 86 -7.78 9.02 13.27
C ILE A 86 -7.90 10.51 13.02
N TYR A 87 -8.96 10.92 12.34
CA TYR A 87 -9.26 12.33 12.11
C TYR A 87 -10.76 12.58 12.03
N TYR A 88 -11.16 13.83 12.21
CA TYR A 88 -12.52 14.28 11.97
C TYR A 88 -12.80 14.36 10.48
N GLU A 89 -13.79 13.61 10.00
CA GLU A 89 -14.24 13.61 8.61
C GLU A 89 -15.53 14.43 8.48
N PRO A 90 -15.47 15.63 7.88
CA PRO A 90 -16.63 16.53 7.81
C PRO A 90 -17.81 15.95 7.02
N LYS A 91 -17.56 15.08 6.03
CA LYS A 91 -18.60 14.51 5.18
C LYS A 91 -19.51 13.55 5.93
N VAL A 92 -19.06 13.02 7.02
CA VAL A 92 -19.84 12.13 7.90
C VAL A 92 -20.06 12.72 9.29
N ASP A 93 -19.51 13.91 9.56
CA ASP A 93 -19.57 14.62 10.84
C ASP A 93 -19.13 13.76 12.04
N GLN A 94 -18.00 13.04 11.88
CA GLN A 94 -17.50 12.11 12.88
C GLN A 94 -15.98 11.99 12.87
N ILE A 95 -15.43 11.54 14.01
CA ILE A 95 -14.03 11.11 14.10
C ILE A 95 -13.94 9.66 13.63
N ILE A 96 -13.18 9.42 12.60
CA ILE A 96 -13.06 8.12 11.92
C ILE A 96 -11.64 7.55 11.99
N ALA A 97 -11.56 6.21 11.82
CA ALA A 97 -10.34 5.48 11.54
C ALA A 97 -10.38 5.06 10.04
N PRO A 98 -9.78 5.83 9.13
CA PRO A 98 -9.99 5.66 7.69
C PRO A 98 -9.52 4.30 7.17
N LEU A 99 -8.41 3.75 7.63
CA LEU A 99 -7.93 2.44 7.14
C LEU A 99 -8.87 1.27 7.48
N LEU A 100 -9.76 1.47 8.46
CA LEU A 100 -10.76 0.48 8.87
C LEU A 100 -12.16 0.79 8.34
N PHE A 101 -12.39 1.97 7.76
CA PHE A 101 -13.72 2.51 7.45
C PHE A 101 -14.63 2.47 8.68
N SER A 102 -14.15 2.96 9.80
CA SER A 102 -14.79 2.77 11.10
C SER A 102 -14.82 4.04 11.92
N HIS A 103 -15.75 4.09 12.88
CA HIS A 103 -15.72 5.08 13.95
C HIS A 103 -14.42 4.93 14.75
N SER A 104 -13.90 6.04 15.22
CA SER A 104 -12.74 5.99 16.12
C SER A 104 -13.07 5.27 17.43
N GLY A 105 -12.05 4.66 18.06
CA GLY A 105 -12.23 3.94 19.33
C GLY A 105 -12.62 2.47 19.20
N THR A 106 -12.87 1.95 18.01
CA THR A 106 -13.06 0.53 17.74
C THR A 106 -11.91 -0.04 16.91
N LYS A 107 -11.67 -1.35 17.04
CA LYS A 107 -10.80 -2.13 16.16
C LYS A 107 -11.58 -2.89 15.09
N GLU A 108 -12.90 -2.81 15.10
CA GLU A 108 -13.75 -3.45 14.13
C GLU A 108 -13.73 -2.69 12.81
N ARG A 109 -13.77 -3.41 11.71
CA ARG A 109 -13.83 -2.85 10.36
C ARG A 109 -15.27 -2.52 9.96
N ASP A 110 -15.42 -1.55 9.08
CA ASP A 110 -16.66 -1.23 8.37
C ASP A 110 -17.82 -0.80 9.30
N THR A 111 -17.50 -0.23 10.47
CA THR A 111 -18.53 0.25 11.41
C THR A 111 -19.21 1.54 10.96
N LEU A 112 -18.65 2.28 10.00
CA LEU A 112 -19.29 3.45 9.38
C LEU A 112 -20.53 3.09 8.53
N ASN A 113 -20.86 1.83 8.39
CA ASN A 113 -22.00 1.32 7.63
C ASN A 113 -22.02 1.80 6.17
N PRO A 114 -21.49 1.00 5.21
CA PRO A 114 -21.40 1.36 3.78
C PRO A 114 -22.75 1.66 3.12
N LYS A 115 -23.85 1.26 3.73
CA LYS A 115 -25.21 1.57 3.22
C LYS A 115 -25.65 3.00 3.53
N ARG A 116 -25.03 3.64 4.52
CA ARG A 116 -25.36 5.00 4.95
C ARG A 116 -24.29 6.04 4.57
N VAL A 117 -23.04 5.60 4.50
CA VAL A 117 -21.89 6.42 4.16
C VAL A 117 -21.33 5.97 2.83
N ASN A 118 -21.36 6.85 1.84
CA ASN A 118 -20.72 6.54 0.56
C ASN A 118 -19.20 6.63 0.73
N ALA A 119 -18.52 5.50 0.71
CA ALA A 119 -17.09 5.45 0.90
C ALA A 119 -16.29 6.20 -0.20
N ALA A 120 -16.86 6.37 -1.40
CA ALA A 120 -16.26 7.17 -2.47
C ALA A 120 -16.21 8.67 -2.14
N ASP A 121 -16.97 9.13 -1.15
CA ASP A 121 -16.87 10.51 -0.67
C ASP A 121 -15.65 10.71 0.24
N ILE A 122 -15.18 9.64 0.88
CA ILE A 122 -14.04 9.67 1.81
C ILE A 122 -12.73 9.31 1.10
N TYR A 123 -12.77 8.29 0.24
CA TYR A 123 -11.56 7.74 -0.38
C TYR A 123 -11.45 8.06 -1.87
N PRO A 124 -10.27 8.39 -2.34
CA PRO A 124 -10.03 8.51 -3.76
C PRO A 124 -10.04 7.13 -4.41
N LYS A 125 -10.45 7.05 -5.66
CA LYS A 125 -10.24 5.85 -6.47
C LYS A 125 -8.74 5.65 -6.70
N GLY A 126 -8.28 4.41 -6.51
CA GLY A 126 -6.94 4.02 -6.90
C GLY A 126 -6.75 4.09 -8.41
N ILE A 127 -5.60 4.59 -8.85
CA ILE A 127 -5.24 4.64 -10.28
C ILE A 127 -4.13 3.64 -10.64
N LEU A 128 -3.31 3.24 -9.66
CA LEU A 128 -2.13 2.41 -9.88
C LEU A 128 -2.49 1.05 -10.51
N TYR A 129 -3.34 0.28 -9.87
CA TYR A 129 -3.67 -1.08 -10.32
C TYR A 129 -4.48 -1.12 -11.62
N PRO A 130 -5.48 -0.24 -11.84
CA PRO A 130 -6.12 -0.12 -13.14
C PRO A 130 -5.15 0.23 -14.29
N GLU A 131 -4.16 1.08 -14.04
CA GLU A 131 -3.13 1.40 -15.03
C GLU A 131 -2.20 0.22 -15.29
N LEU A 132 -1.73 -0.48 -14.26
CA LEU A 132 -0.96 -1.72 -14.41
C LEU A 132 -1.73 -2.78 -15.20
N LYS A 133 -3.02 -2.94 -14.93
CA LYS A 133 -3.88 -3.88 -15.67
C LYS A 133 -3.98 -3.53 -17.16
N LYS A 134 -4.06 -2.23 -17.50
CA LYS A 134 -4.01 -1.79 -18.91
C LYS A 134 -2.68 -2.10 -19.59
N MET A 135 -1.60 -2.21 -18.82
CA MET A 135 -0.27 -2.62 -19.31
C MET A 135 -0.12 -4.16 -19.39
N GLY A 136 -1.16 -4.92 -19.06
CA GLY A 136 -1.14 -6.38 -19.04
C GLY A 136 -0.48 -6.98 -17.80
N VAL A 137 -0.33 -6.19 -16.73
CA VAL A 137 0.30 -6.61 -15.46
C VAL A 137 -0.78 -7.00 -14.46
N ASP A 138 -0.71 -8.23 -13.95
CA ASP A 138 -1.55 -8.67 -12.86
C ASP A 138 -0.98 -8.16 -11.52
N SER A 139 -1.85 -7.71 -10.64
CA SER A 139 -1.44 -7.12 -9.36
C SER A 139 -2.06 -7.86 -8.18
N PHE A 140 -1.22 -8.19 -7.19
CA PHE A 140 -1.62 -8.93 -6.00
C PHE A 140 -1.20 -8.17 -4.74
N ASN A 141 -2.15 -7.99 -3.81
CA ASN A 141 -1.90 -7.31 -2.55
C ASN A 141 -1.93 -8.28 -1.38
N PHE A 142 -0.76 -8.51 -0.78
CA PHE A 142 -0.65 -9.26 0.47
C PHE A 142 -0.80 -8.31 1.64
N GLY A 143 -1.95 -8.33 2.29
CA GLY A 143 -2.29 -7.48 3.43
C GLY A 143 -2.62 -8.27 4.69
N LEU A 144 -2.35 -7.69 5.86
CA LEU A 144 -2.75 -8.29 7.13
C LEU A 144 -4.28 -8.46 7.15
N ARG A 145 -4.72 -9.65 7.57
CA ARG A 145 -6.14 -10.03 7.61
C ARG A 145 -6.99 -9.10 8.49
N ASP A 146 -6.36 -8.45 9.45
CA ASP A 146 -7.05 -7.51 10.34
C ASP A 146 -7.47 -6.20 9.62
N TYR A 147 -6.85 -5.89 8.48
CA TYR A 147 -7.14 -4.70 7.68
C TYR A 147 -7.74 -5.00 6.32
N THR A 148 -7.58 -6.23 5.81
CA THR A 148 -7.93 -6.60 4.43
C THR A 148 -8.67 -7.95 4.41
N PRO A 149 -9.82 -8.09 3.67
CA PRO A 149 -10.53 -7.04 2.95
C PRO A 149 -11.33 -6.11 3.86
N SER A 150 -11.57 -4.87 3.41
CA SER A 150 -12.42 -3.86 4.06
C SER A 150 -13.00 -2.93 3.00
N THR A 151 -13.96 -2.10 3.35
CA THR A 151 -14.48 -1.07 2.44
C THR A 151 -13.36 -0.16 1.93
N TYR A 152 -12.41 0.24 2.80
CA TYR A 152 -11.22 0.99 2.41
C TYR A 152 -10.40 0.25 1.35
N SER A 153 -9.98 -0.98 1.65
CA SER A 153 -9.11 -1.74 0.74
C SER A 153 -9.78 -2.05 -0.60
N ASN A 154 -11.09 -2.30 -0.61
CA ASN A 154 -11.85 -2.55 -1.83
C ASN A 154 -11.83 -1.37 -2.81
N ILE A 155 -11.77 -0.14 -2.28
CA ILE A 155 -11.73 1.08 -3.11
C ILE A 155 -10.30 1.41 -3.53
N VAL A 156 -9.37 1.48 -2.59
CA VAL A 156 -8.01 1.96 -2.89
C VAL A 156 -7.15 0.95 -3.63
N MET A 157 -7.49 -0.35 -3.51
CA MET A 157 -6.80 -1.47 -4.19
C MET A 157 -7.61 -2.03 -5.37
N GLU A 158 -8.64 -1.29 -5.83
CA GLU A 158 -9.43 -1.72 -6.98
C GLU A 158 -8.53 -2.03 -8.20
N GLY A 159 -8.78 -3.18 -8.82
CA GLY A 159 -7.98 -3.66 -9.95
C GLY A 159 -6.85 -4.62 -9.58
N SER A 160 -6.64 -4.88 -8.28
CA SER A 160 -5.72 -5.91 -7.79
C SER A 160 -6.46 -7.05 -7.09
N GLU A 161 -5.83 -8.21 -7.00
CA GLU A 161 -6.32 -9.33 -6.21
C GLU A 161 -5.79 -9.25 -4.78
N MET A 162 -6.69 -9.27 -3.79
CA MET A 162 -6.31 -9.24 -2.38
C MET A 162 -6.01 -10.64 -1.85
N ARG A 163 -4.85 -10.80 -1.22
CA ARG A 163 -4.34 -12.03 -0.60
C ARG A 163 -4.08 -11.81 0.90
N PRO A 164 -5.13 -11.88 1.74
CA PRO A 164 -4.98 -11.65 3.18
C PRO A 164 -4.12 -12.73 3.84
N TYR A 165 -3.26 -12.33 4.78
CA TYR A 165 -2.44 -13.26 5.56
C TYR A 165 -2.52 -12.96 7.06
N LYS A 166 -2.21 -13.96 7.90
CA LYS A 166 -2.08 -13.83 9.36
C LYS A 166 -0.64 -13.70 9.81
N THR A 167 0.28 -14.41 9.15
CA THR A 167 1.70 -14.41 9.51
C THR A 167 2.57 -14.07 8.30
N LEU A 168 3.75 -13.49 8.55
CA LEU A 168 4.71 -13.21 7.47
C LEU A 168 5.16 -14.48 6.75
N SER A 169 5.30 -15.60 7.48
CA SER A 169 5.65 -16.89 6.86
C SER A 169 4.59 -17.34 5.86
N GLU A 170 3.31 -17.21 6.21
CA GLU A 170 2.19 -17.47 5.29
C GLU A 170 2.26 -16.57 4.06
N ALA A 171 2.50 -15.28 4.24
CA ALA A 171 2.63 -14.34 3.13
C ALA A 171 3.77 -14.73 2.18
N PHE A 172 4.95 -15.05 2.71
CA PHE A 172 6.11 -15.43 1.88
C PHE A 172 5.91 -16.73 1.12
N VAL A 173 5.32 -17.75 1.76
CA VAL A 173 5.01 -19.03 1.10
C VAL A 173 4.00 -18.80 -0.02
N ASN A 174 2.91 -18.09 0.25
CA ASN A 174 1.87 -17.83 -0.75
C ASN A 174 2.38 -16.96 -1.91
N MET A 175 3.27 -16.01 -1.63
CA MET A 175 3.91 -15.20 -2.66
C MET A 175 4.84 -16.05 -3.55
N GLY A 176 5.63 -16.94 -2.97
CA GLY A 176 6.46 -17.89 -3.72
C GLY A 176 5.64 -18.77 -4.65
N LEU A 177 4.58 -19.39 -4.13
CA LEU A 177 3.66 -20.22 -4.91
C LEU A 177 2.93 -19.43 -6.01
N LEU A 178 2.63 -18.17 -5.77
CA LEU A 178 2.05 -17.28 -6.78
C LEU A 178 3.04 -17.04 -7.92
N LEU A 179 4.26 -16.66 -7.62
CA LEU A 179 5.29 -16.37 -8.62
C LEU A 179 5.62 -17.57 -9.49
N GLU A 180 5.61 -18.79 -8.93
CA GLU A 180 5.82 -20.02 -9.68
C GLU A 180 4.70 -20.33 -10.71
N LYS A 181 3.48 -19.89 -10.42
CA LYS A 181 2.29 -20.16 -11.24
C LYS A 181 1.92 -19.03 -12.19
N GLN A 182 2.45 -17.85 -11.95
CA GLN A 182 2.08 -16.65 -12.70
C GLN A 182 2.63 -16.71 -14.13
N LYS A 183 1.74 -16.46 -15.10
CA LYS A 183 2.07 -16.47 -16.54
C LYS A 183 2.21 -15.08 -17.13
N ASN A 184 1.51 -14.12 -16.57
CA ASN A 184 1.57 -12.71 -16.98
C ASN A 184 2.56 -11.95 -16.10
N PRO A 185 3.09 -10.81 -16.54
CA PRO A 185 3.85 -9.92 -15.69
C PRO A 185 3.06 -9.52 -14.43
N THR A 186 3.72 -9.49 -13.29
CA THR A 186 3.07 -9.28 -11.99
C THR A 186 3.90 -8.41 -11.03
#